data_c2cdbecc95475fd84c61dddebf5644de
#
_entry.id   c2cdbecc95475fd84c61dddebf5644de
#
_cell.length_a   1.000
_cell.length_b   1.000
_cell.length_c   1.000
_cell.angle_alpha   90.00
_cell.angle_beta   90.00
_cell.angle_gamma   90.00
#
_symmetry.space_group_name_H-M   'P 1'
#
loop_
_entity.id
_entity.type
_entity.pdbx_description
1 polymer ?
#
loop_
_entity_poly.entity_id
_entity_poly.type
_entity_poly.pdbx_seq_one_letter_code
_entity_poly.pdbx_strand_id
1 'polypeptide(L)'
;MGKKVLVVDDEKLIVKGIRFSLEQDDMEVDCAYDGEEGLRMAKEKAYDIILLDLMLPKMDGLEVCQQVREFSDVPIVMLTAKGDDMDKIMGLEYGADDYITKPF
;
A
#
# COMPACT_ATOMS: atom_id res chain seq x y z
N MET A 1 -18.95 7.43 8.98
CA MET A 1 -18.49 7.22 7.62
C MET A 1 -17.00 7.22 7.60
N GLY A 2 -16.45 6.08 7.29
CA GLY A 2 -15.04 5.89 7.39
C GLY A 2 -14.28 6.23 6.13
N LYS A 3 -12.99 6.46 6.29
CA LYS A 3 -12.07 6.55 5.19
C LYS A 3 -11.92 5.19 4.52
N LYS A 4 -11.60 5.18 3.23
CA LYS A 4 -11.38 3.95 2.48
C LYS A 4 -9.89 3.73 2.31
N VAL A 5 -9.41 2.57 2.74
CA VAL A 5 -8.00 2.20 2.71
C VAL A 5 -7.81 0.96 1.85
N LEU A 6 -6.83 0.99 0.96
CA LEU A 6 -6.40 -0.20 0.23
C LEU A 6 -5.08 -0.67 0.83
N VAL A 7 -5.03 -1.92 1.26
CA VAL A 7 -3.80 -2.53 1.78
C VAL A 7 -3.31 -3.55 0.76
N VAL A 8 -2.10 -3.37 0.27
CA VAL A 8 -1.49 -4.26 -0.72
C VAL A 8 -0.25 -4.90 -0.12
N ASP A 9 -0.36 -6.16 0.28
CA ASP A 9 0.73 -6.89 0.92
C ASP A 9 0.44 -8.38 0.77
N ASP A 10 1.45 -9.18 0.45
CA ASP A 10 1.28 -10.62 0.27
C ASP A 10 1.32 -11.40 1.59
N GLU A 11 1.70 -10.77 2.68
CA GLU A 11 1.74 -11.40 3.99
C GLU A 11 0.36 -11.29 4.65
N LYS A 12 -0.41 -12.36 4.56
CA LYS A 12 -1.82 -12.35 5.02
C LYS A 12 -1.99 -12.01 6.50
N LEU A 13 -1.04 -12.41 7.34
CA LEU A 13 -1.11 -12.08 8.77
C LEU A 13 -0.93 -10.59 9.02
N ILE A 14 -0.05 -9.94 8.27
CA ILE A 14 0.15 -8.50 8.37
C ILE A 14 -1.11 -7.76 7.90
N VAL A 15 -1.65 -8.17 6.76
CA VAL A 15 -2.88 -7.58 6.22
C VAL A 15 -4.03 -7.70 7.22
N LYS A 16 -4.17 -8.88 7.83
CA LYS A 16 -5.23 -9.12 8.82
C LYS A 16 -5.08 -8.19 10.03
N GLY A 17 -3.86 -8.02 10.52
CA GLY A 17 -3.59 -7.15 11.66
C GLY A 17 -3.89 -5.68 11.34
N ILE A 18 -3.44 -5.21 10.18
CA ILE A 18 -3.70 -3.83 9.73
C ILE A 18 -5.21 -3.62 9.58
N ARG A 19 -5.87 -4.53 8.91
CA ARG A 19 -7.32 -4.44 8.69
C ARG A 19 -8.09 -4.37 10.00
N PHE A 20 -7.74 -5.24 10.96
CA PHE A 20 -8.37 -5.24 12.26
C PHE A 20 -8.23 -3.89 12.95
N SER A 21 -7.01 -3.35 12.98
CA SER A 21 -6.74 -2.06 13.62
C SER A 21 -7.51 -0.92 12.96
N LEU A 22 -7.51 -0.86 11.65
CA LEU A 22 -8.16 0.23 10.92
C LEU A 22 -9.67 0.14 10.99
N GLU A 23 -10.23 -1.06 10.96
CA GLU A 23 -11.68 -1.24 11.08
C GLU A 23 -12.21 -0.82 12.44
N GLN A 24 -11.38 -0.92 13.48
CA GLN A 24 -11.76 -0.42 14.80
C GLN A 24 -11.91 1.10 14.82
N ASP A 25 -11.25 1.80 13.89
CA ASP A 25 -11.36 3.25 13.76
C ASP A 25 -12.40 3.63 12.68
N ASP A 26 -13.33 2.74 12.39
CA ASP A 26 -14.41 2.95 11.44
C ASP A 26 -13.94 3.17 10.00
N MET A 27 -12.77 2.65 9.65
CA MET A 27 -12.29 2.71 8.28
C MET A 27 -12.75 1.50 7.49
N GLU A 28 -13.01 1.69 6.20
CA GLU A 28 -13.30 0.59 5.28
C GLU A 28 -11.99 0.15 4.67
N VAL A 29 -11.68 -1.15 4.77
CA VAL A 29 -10.40 -1.68 4.30
C VAL A 29 -10.62 -2.74 3.23
N ASP A 30 -10.05 -2.51 2.06
CA ASP A 30 -9.95 -3.52 1.01
C ASP A 30 -8.52 -4.05 0.99
N CYS A 31 -8.36 -5.30 0.64
CA CYS A 31 -7.06 -5.96 0.66
C CYS A 31 -6.72 -6.55 -0.70
N ALA A 32 -5.46 -6.40 -1.10
CA ALA A 32 -4.91 -7.04 -2.29
C ALA A 32 -3.63 -7.74 -1.88
N TYR A 33 -3.35 -8.88 -2.49
CA TYR A 33 -2.24 -9.73 -2.08
C TYR A 33 -1.10 -9.81 -3.10
N ASP A 34 -1.23 -9.10 -4.17
CA ASP A 34 -0.15 -8.92 -5.15
C ASP A 34 -0.29 -7.57 -5.85
N GLY A 35 0.75 -7.19 -6.59
CA GLY A 35 0.80 -5.85 -7.18
C GLY A 35 -0.21 -5.64 -8.30
N GLU A 36 -0.48 -6.68 -9.09
CA GLU A 36 -1.47 -6.57 -10.18
C GLU A 36 -2.87 -6.34 -9.64
N GLU A 37 -3.24 -7.11 -8.62
CA GLU A 37 -4.53 -6.94 -7.97
C GLU A 37 -4.66 -5.56 -7.33
N GLY A 38 -3.60 -5.12 -6.64
CA GLY A 38 -3.59 -3.80 -6.01
C GLY A 38 -3.79 -2.68 -7.02
N LEU A 39 -3.09 -2.76 -8.14
CA LEU A 39 -3.21 -1.76 -9.20
C LEU A 39 -4.62 -1.75 -9.79
N ARG A 40 -5.17 -2.94 -10.06
CA ARG A 40 -6.52 -3.07 -10.60
C ARG A 40 -7.54 -2.43 -9.65
N MET A 41 -7.45 -2.73 -8.36
CA MET A 41 -8.37 -2.18 -7.37
C MET A 41 -8.24 -0.66 -7.26
N ALA A 42 -7.02 -0.15 -7.32
CA ALA A 42 -6.79 1.29 -7.27
C ALA A 42 -7.42 2.01 -8.46
N LYS A 43 -7.51 1.36 -9.61
CA LYS A 43 -8.19 1.91 -10.80
C LYS A 43 -9.70 1.86 -10.68
N GLU A 44 -10.23 0.83 -10.05
CA GLU A 44 -11.67 0.59 -9.98
C GLU A 44 -12.38 1.40 -8.92
N LYS A 45 -11.68 1.73 -7.84
CA LYS A 45 -12.26 2.43 -6.69
C LYS A 45 -11.41 3.61 -6.28
N ALA A 46 -12.06 4.60 -5.65
CA ALA A 46 -11.36 5.73 -5.06
C ALA A 46 -11.03 5.40 -3.60
N TYR A 47 -9.77 5.50 -3.24
CA TYR A 47 -9.30 5.29 -1.87
C TYR A 47 -8.78 6.59 -1.28
N ASP A 48 -8.83 6.71 0.04
CA ASP A 48 -8.27 7.85 0.74
C ASP A 48 -6.78 7.68 1.00
N ILE A 49 -6.32 6.42 1.07
CA ILE A 49 -4.92 6.09 1.26
C ILE A 49 -4.65 4.67 0.78
N ILE A 50 -3.45 4.43 0.29
CA ILE A 50 -2.98 3.09 -0.10
C ILE A 50 -1.77 2.75 0.76
N LEU A 51 -1.82 1.61 1.46
CA LEU A 51 -0.68 1.04 2.16
C LEU A 51 -0.11 -0.05 1.26
N LEU A 52 1.13 0.09 0.82
CA LEU A 52 1.67 -0.69 -0.28
C LEU A 52 3.02 -1.30 0.10
N ASP A 53 3.05 -2.63 0.14
CA ASP A 53 4.30 -3.34 0.40
C ASP A 53 5.25 -3.16 -0.78
N LEU A 54 6.51 -2.91 -0.46
CA LEU A 54 7.55 -2.74 -1.47
C LEU A 54 7.83 -4.05 -2.21
N MET A 55 7.89 -5.17 -1.48
CA MET A 55 8.23 -6.47 -2.03
C MET A 55 6.98 -7.31 -2.29
N LEU A 56 6.46 -7.24 -3.50
CA LEU A 56 5.24 -7.93 -3.90
C LEU A 56 5.48 -8.91 -5.03
N PRO A 57 4.71 -10.02 -5.08
CA PRO A 57 4.72 -10.87 -6.27
C PRO A 57 4.02 -10.19 -7.45
N LYS A 58 4.32 -10.67 -8.64
CA LYS A 58 3.77 -10.24 -9.93
C LYS A 58 4.18 -8.85 -10.36
N MET A 59 3.94 -7.84 -9.54
CA MET A 59 4.35 -6.47 -9.81
C MET A 59 4.78 -5.86 -8.48
N ASP A 60 6.03 -5.42 -8.39
CA ASP A 60 6.54 -4.90 -7.12
C ASP A 60 5.91 -3.56 -6.74
N GLY A 61 6.10 -3.17 -5.47
CA GLY A 61 5.46 -1.98 -4.95
C GLY A 61 5.90 -0.69 -5.63
N LEU A 62 7.14 -0.60 -6.07
CA LEU A 62 7.62 0.59 -6.77
C LEU A 62 6.89 0.78 -8.09
N GLU A 63 6.72 -0.30 -8.84
CA GLU A 63 6.01 -0.25 -10.10
C GLU A 63 4.53 0.08 -9.92
N VAL A 64 3.89 -0.52 -8.90
CA VAL A 64 2.51 -0.20 -8.57
C VAL A 64 2.37 1.29 -8.26
N CYS A 65 3.24 1.83 -7.43
CA CYS A 65 3.24 3.24 -7.06
C CYS A 65 3.36 4.13 -8.30
N GLN A 66 4.32 3.82 -9.16
CA GLN A 66 4.56 4.59 -10.38
C GLN A 66 3.33 4.59 -11.28
N GLN A 67 2.71 3.43 -11.47
CA GLN A 67 1.53 3.32 -12.32
C GLN A 67 0.30 3.99 -11.72
N VAL A 68 0.12 3.91 -10.39
CA VAL A 68 -0.97 4.61 -9.73
C VAL A 68 -0.84 6.12 -9.94
N ARG A 69 0.38 6.64 -9.91
CA ARG A 69 0.61 8.07 -10.11
C ARG A 69 0.23 8.56 -11.52
N GLU A 70 0.07 7.67 -12.49
CA GLU A 70 -0.38 8.05 -13.82
C GLU A 70 -1.85 8.47 -13.84
N PHE A 71 -2.64 8.05 -12.85
CA PHE A 71 -4.08 8.36 -12.82
C PHE A 71 -4.60 8.89 -11.50
N SER A 72 -3.79 8.96 -10.45
CA SER A 72 -4.25 9.34 -9.12
C SER A 72 -3.16 9.98 -8.28
N ASP A 73 -3.57 10.94 -7.46
CA ASP A 73 -2.71 11.57 -6.45
C ASP A 73 -2.98 11.02 -5.05
N VAL A 74 -3.64 9.86 -4.96
CA VAL A 74 -3.98 9.26 -3.67
C VAL A 74 -2.72 9.11 -2.81
N PRO A 75 -2.78 9.44 -1.51
CA PRO A 75 -1.65 9.21 -0.62
C PRO A 75 -1.23 7.74 -0.61
N ILE A 76 0.06 7.48 -0.78
CA ILE A 76 0.64 6.14 -0.75
C ILE A 76 1.71 6.08 0.33
N VAL A 77 1.55 5.13 1.26
CA VAL A 77 2.54 4.85 2.29
C VAL A 77 3.17 3.50 1.98
N MET A 78 4.48 3.48 1.77
CA MET A 78 5.21 2.24 1.48
C MET A 78 5.47 1.47 2.77
N LEU A 79 5.26 0.17 2.73
CA LEU A 79 5.60 -0.74 3.82
C LEU A 79 6.92 -1.40 3.45
N THR A 80 7.95 -1.20 4.26
CA THR A 80 9.31 -1.66 3.95
C THR A 80 9.86 -2.56 5.04
N ALA A 81 10.85 -3.39 4.68
CA ALA A 81 11.55 -4.19 5.66
C ALA A 81 12.52 -3.32 6.46
N LYS A 82 12.72 -3.69 7.72
CA LYS A 82 13.65 -2.97 8.59
C LYS A 82 15.06 -2.99 8.00
N GLY A 83 15.65 -1.81 7.92
CA GLY A 83 17.03 -1.68 7.40
C GLY A 83 17.16 -1.41 5.92
N ASP A 84 16.05 -1.37 5.18
CA ASP A 84 16.08 -1.14 3.73
C ASP A 84 16.02 0.34 3.38
N ASP A 85 17.06 1.09 3.75
CA ASP A 85 17.09 2.54 3.52
C ASP A 85 17.04 2.92 2.04
N MET A 86 17.69 2.13 1.19
CA MET A 86 17.68 2.38 -0.26
C MET A 86 16.26 2.23 -0.83
N ASP A 87 15.53 1.24 -0.36
CA ASP A 87 14.16 1.00 -0.79
C ASP A 87 13.25 2.15 -0.38
N LYS A 88 13.46 2.73 0.79
CA LYS A 88 12.69 3.87 1.26
C LYS A 88 12.90 5.08 0.35
N ILE A 89 14.13 5.36 0.01
CA ILE A 89 14.47 6.48 -0.88
C ILE A 89 13.84 6.27 -2.26
N MET A 90 13.97 5.07 -2.81
CA MET A 90 13.40 4.75 -4.11
C MET A 90 11.88 4.86 -4.12
N GLY A 91 11.22 4.43 -3.03
CA GLY A 91 9.77 4.55 -2.91
C GLY A 91 9.31 6.00 -3.02
N LEU A 92 9.99 6.91 -2.34
CA LEU A 92 9.68 8.34 -2.40
C LEU A 92 9.94 8.92 -3.80
N GLU A 93 11.01 8.50 -4.46
CA GLU A 93 11.32 8.93 -5.81
C GLU A 93 10.27 8.47 -6.83
N TYR A 94 9.64 7.32 -6.60
CA TYR A 94 8.61 6.79 -7.48
C TYR A 94 7.21 7.31 -7.14
N GLY A 95 7.11 8.25 -6.21
CA GLY A 95 5.86 8.94 -5.94
C GLY A 95 5.14 8.57 -4.67
N ALA A 96 5.74 7.77 -3.79
CA ALA A 96 5.17 7.52 -2.47
C ALA A 96 5.29 8.77 -1.60
N ASP A 97 4.32 8.95 -0.71
CA ASP A 97 4.29 10.10 0.19
C ASP A 97 5.06 9.86 1.47
N ASP A 98 5.17 8.62 1.89
CA ASP A 98 5.83 8.26 3.13
C ASP A 98 6.12 6.75 3.14
N TYR A 99 6.75 6.29 4.20
CA TYR A 99 7.02 4.87 4.38
C TYR A 99 6.93 4.48 5.84
N ILE A 100 6.64 3.21 6.10
CA ILE A 100 6.61 2.62 7.44
C ILE A 100 7.42 1.35 7.40
N THR A 101 8.32 1.19 8.37
CA THR A 101 9.18 0.01 8.45
C THR A 101 8.46 -1.12 9.19
N LYS A 102 8.49 -2.31 8.62
CA LYS A 102 8.00 -3.52 9.30
C LYS A 102 9.06 -4.03 10.28
N PRO A 103 8.69 -4.73 11.33
CA PRO A 103 7.34 -4.91 11.85
C PRO A 103 6.85 -3.68 12.61
N PHE A 104 5.56 -3.54 12.68
CA PHE A 104 4.93 -2.40 13.37
C PHE A 104 3.77 -2.85 14.25
#